data_5d33651cdd9c5557af7700d6fd8cd768
#
_entry.id   5d33651cdd9c5557af7700d6fd8cd768
#
_cell.length_a   1.000
_cell.length_b   1.000
_cell.length_c   1.000
_cell.angle_alpha   90.00
_cell.angle_beta   90.00
_cell.angle_gamma   90.00
#
_symmetry.space_group_name_H-M   'P 1'
#
loop_
_entity.id
_entity.type
_entity.pdbx_description
1 polymer ?
#
loop_
_entity_poly.entity_id
_entity_poly.type
_entity_poly.pdbx_seq_one_letter_code
_entity_poly.pdbx_strand_id
1 'polypeptide(L)'
;MYSTEKVLKDFRDVPLKEREKAIGSELVEREMLSKLPPLMRNMFVDAFLNPAREEQIKTDERTIMLKIFFAQLNISAVANHIITHKPSSHKALEALYNKSPVMFVDRYFYDCRAGDAIPDRLNAVVENVPHLIRKIGEEKAFIKVLIPGSGSAQDIIRILVNNPDIRHKTVVRCIDDELSAIKLGRKMAKKAGVSDNVVYVKDDLMRLDYQDTDLVLLVGIICPLPNIVSIKVVKKVVSYCRKGALVVFSAALQKMLIEDPVTCFIMDIAGWRLNYKTKKEVEEIAKKSGLAPRGSFQDPKNKYHQIIIGEVI
;
A
#
# COMPACT_ATOMS: atom_id res chain seq x y z
N MET A 1 11.26 -3.48 14.45
CA MET A 1 11.90 -3.51 13.11
C MET A 1 11.62 -4.89 12.56
N TYR A 2 10.85 -5.01 11.48
CA TYR A 2 10.59 -6.28 10.81
C TYR A 2 11.84 -6.63 10.01
N SER A 3 12.56 -7.66 10.43
CA SER A 3 13.70 -8.18 9.70
C SER A 3 13.24 -9.24 8.70
N THR A 4 14.07 -9.53 7.69
CA THR A 4 13.87 -10.66 6.77
C THR A 4 13.61 -11.98 7.53
N GLU A 5 14.25 -12.15 8.68
CA GLU A 5 14.02 -13.26 9.61
C GLU A 5 12.58 -13.29 10.15
N LYS A 6 11.97 -12.16 10.38
CA LYS A 6 10.59 -12.11 10.88
C LYS A 6 9.58 -12.46 9.79
N VAL A 7 9.78 -12.01 8.54
CA VAL A 7 8.93 -12.42 7.40
C VAL A 7 9.04 -13.93 7.19
N LEU A 8 10.26 -14.49 7.24
CA LEU A 8 10.48 -15.93 7.15
C LEU A 8 9.85 -16.67 8.33
N LYS A 9 9.95 -16.13 9.55
CA LYS A 9 9.34 -16.70 10.74
C LYS A 9 7.82 -16.65 10.65
N ASP A 10 7.25 -15.50 10.32
CA ASP A 10 5.79 -15.35 10.17
C ASP A 10 5.24 -16.28 9.07
N PHE A 11 6.02 -16.50 7.99
CA PHE A 11 5.67 -17.48 6.96
C PHE A 11 5.78 -18.94 7.45
N ARG A 12 6.75 -19.26 8.33
CA ARG A 12 6.89 -20.60 8.95
C ARG A 12 5.79 -20.89 9.96
N ASP A 13 5.24 -19.86 10.61
CA ASP A 13 4.11 -20.00 11.54
C ASP A 13 2.79 -20.28 10.80
N VAL A 14 2.74 -20.09 9.47
CA VAL A 14 1.65 -20.56 8.63
C VAL A 14 1.67 -22.07 8.51
N PRO A 15 0.52 -22.79 8.67
CA PRO A 15 0.44 -24.23 8.57
C PRO A 15 1.06 -24.76 7.27
N LEU A 16 1.83 -25.85 7.34
CA LEU A 16 2.57 -26.42 6.20
C LEU A 16 1.68 -26.63 4.96
N LYS A 17 0.46 -27.14 5.14
CA LYS A 17 -0.51 -27.31 4.05
C LYS A 17 -0.90 -26.00 3.36
N GLU A 18 -0.99 -24.91 4.09
CA GLU A 18 -1.29 -23.58 3.51
C GLU A 18 -0.08 -23.03 2.78
N ARG A 19 1.13 -23.27 3.30
CA ARG A 19 2.40 -22.93 2.63
C ARG A 19 2.56 -23.71 1.33
N GLU A 20 2.36 -25.03 1.37
CA GLU A 20 2.39 -25.90 0.19
C GLU A 20 1.34 -25.50 -0.85
N LYS A 21 0.14 -25.13 -0.42
CA LYS A 21 -0.91 -24.64 -1.30
C LYS A 21 -0.56 -23.29 -1.93
N ALA A 22 0.07 -22.38 -1.17
CA ALA A 22 0.51 -21.07 -1.66
C ALA A 22 1.66 -21.20 -2.68
N ILE A 23 2.61 -22.11 -2.44
CA ILE A 23 3.80 -22.31 -3.27
C ILE A 23 3.55 -23.32 -4.39
N GLY A 24 2.76 -24.36 -4.14
CA GLY A 24 2.44 -25.42 -5.09
C GLY A 24 1.20 -25.14 -5.96
N SER A 25 0.52 -23.99 -5.79
CA SER A 25 -0.56 -23.67 -6.72
C SER A 25 0.04 -23.43 -8.12
N GLU A 26 -0.48 -24.14 -9.12
CA GLU A 26 -0.04 -24.04 -10.53
C GLU A 26 0.09 -22.59 -11.04
N LEU A 27 -0.72 -21.68 -10.46
CA LEU A 27 -0.71 -20.24 -10.73
C LEU A 27 0.54 -19.55 -10.18
N VAL A 28 0.99 -19.90 -8.96
CA VAL A 28 2.19 -19.32 -8.35
C VAL A 28 3.44 -19.84 -9.07
N GLU A 29 3.48 -21.14 -9.36
CA GLU A 29 4.61 -21.76 -10.01
C GLU A 29 4.76 -21.33 -11.47
N ARG A 30 3.68 -21.24 -12.25
CA ARG A 30 3.71 -20.81 -13.64
C ARG A 30 3.87 -19.32 -13.84
N GLU A 31 3.17 -18.49 -13.10
CA GLU A 31 3.23 -17.03 -13.31
C GLU A 31 4.37 -16.33 -12.59
N MET A 32 4.68 -16.74 -11.36
CA MET A 32 5.66 -16.03 -10.54
C MET A 32 7.05 -16.64 -10.63
N LEU A 33 7.18 -17.92 -10.35
CA LEU A 33 8.49 -18.58 -10.33
C LEU A 33 9.06 -18.79 -11.74
N SER A 34 8.20 -18.99 -12.75
CA SER A 34 8.64 -19.12 -14.13
C SER A 34 9.22 -17.82 -14.71
N LYS A 35 8.79 -16.66 -14.20
CA LYS A 35 9.29 -15.34 -14.62
C LYS A 35 10.61 -14.95 -13.94
N LEU A 36 10.98 -15.63 -12.85
CA LEU A 36 12.26 -15.42 -12.19
C LEU A 36 13.41 -16.08 -12.97
N PRO A 37 14.60 -15.46 -12.98
CA PRO A 37 15.80 -16.14 -13.46
C PRO A 37 15.98 -17.48 -12.73
N PRO A 38 16.45 -18.56 -13.42
CA PRO A 38 16.56 -19.90 -12.84
C PRO A 38 17.32 -19.94 -11.49
N LEU A 39 18.38 -19.16 -11.37
CA LEU A 39 19.14 -19.05 -10.12
C LEU A 39 18.27 -18.51 -8.98
N MET A 40 17.53 -17.44 -9.21
CA MET A 40 16.65 -16.87 -8.20
C MET A 40 15.48 -17.80 -7.85
N ARG A 41 14.93 -18.49 -8.85
CA ARG A 41 13.88 -19.50 -8.65
C ARG A 41 14.35 -20.59 -7.69
N ASN A 42 15.53 -21.17 -7.95
CA ASN A 42 16.08 -22.23 -7.12
C ASN A 42 16.35 -21.72 -5.69
N MET A 43 16.87 -20.50 -5.55
CA MET A 43 17.08 -19.88 -4.24
C MET A 43 15.79 -19.75 -3.44
N PHE A 44 14.71 -19.31 -4.07
CA PHE A 44 13.42 -19.15 -3.40
C PHE A 44 12.80 -20.50 -3.05
N VAL A 45 12.83 -21.45 -3.98
CA VAL A 45 12.36 -22.81 -3.73
C VAL A 45 13.13 -23.44 -2.56
N ASP A 46 14.45 -23.35 -2.55
CA ASP A 46 15.26 -23.89 -1.47
C ASP A 46 15.05 -23.16 -0.13
N ALA A 47 14.92 -21.83 -0.13
CA ALA A 47 14.72 -21.05 1.09
C ALA A 47 13.33 -21.24 1.72
N PHE A 48 12.29 -21.40 0.89
CA PHE A 48 10.91 -21.48 1.37
C PHE A 48 10.37 -22.90 1.49
N LEU A 49 10.80 -23.83 0.61
CA LEU A 49 10.28 -25.19 0.58
C LEU A 49 11.11 -26.20 1.36
N ASN A 50 12.39 -25.94 1.61
CA ASN A 50 13.28 -26.89 2.24
C ASN A 50 13.93 -26.38 3.53
N PRO A 51 13.18 -26.39 4.67
CA PRO A 51 13.71 -25.96 5.97
C PRO A 51 14.98 -26.70 6.40
N ALA A 52 15.16 -27.97 5.97
CA ALA A 52 16.32 -28.75 6.32
C ALA A 52 17.62 -28.25 5.64
N ARG A 53 17.54 -27.57 4.50
CA ARG A 53 18.71 -26.97 3.85
C ARG A 53 19.12 -25.63 4.47
N GLU A 54 18.26 -24.99 5.22
CA GLU A 54 18.55 -23.70 5.86
C GLU A 54 19.72 -23.80 6.86
N GLU A 55 19.83 -24.93 7.58
CA GLU A 55 20.97 -25.20 8.46
C GLU A 55 22.27 -25.52 7.71
N GLN A 56 22.18 -25.92 6.44
CA GLN A 56 23.34 -26.30 5.62
C GLN A 56 23.88 -25.14 4.78
N ILE A 57 23.13 -24.05 4.57
CA ILE A 57 23.62 -22.88 3.84
C ILE A 57 24.59 -22.13 4.76
N LYS A 58 25.88 -22.25 4.47
CA LYS A 58 26.93 -21.48 5.15
C LYS A 58 26.64 -19.99 5.04
N THR A 59 26.98 -19.26 6.09
CA THR A 59 26.74 -17.80 6.17
C THR A 59 27.29 -17.04 4.95
N ASP A 60 28.42 -17.51 4.41
CA ASP A 60 29.07 -16.91 3.25
C ASP A 60 28.29 -17.11 1.94
N GLU A 61 27.70 -18.28 1.72
CA GLU A 61 26.86 -18.54 0.55
C GLU A 61 25.61 -17.69 0.58
N ARG A 62 24.97 -17.56 1.76
CA ARG A 62 23.80 -16.68 1.96
C ARG A 62 24.14 -15.22 1.66
N THR A 63 25.30 -14.75 2.08
CA THR A 63 25.78 -13.39 1.81
C THR A 63 26.02 -13.15 0.32
N ILE A 64 26.64 -14.10 -0.37
CA ILE A 64 26.88 -14.06 -1.82
C ILE A 64 25.55 -14.05 -2.58
N MET A 65 24.62 -14.93 -2.20
CA MET A 65 23.29 -15.01 -2.79
C MET A 65 22.50 -13.70 -2.64
N LEU A 66 22.53 -13.10 -1.45
CA LEU A 66 21.92 -11.79 -1.20
C LEU A 66 22.57 -10.69 -2.05
N LYS A 67 23.89 -10.67 -2.20
CA LYS A 67 24.59 -9.70 -3.05
C LYS A 67 24.21 -9.82 -4.53
N ILE A 68 24.13 -11.06 -5.06
CA ILE A 68 23.68 -11.31 -6.44
C ILE A 68 22.23 -10.84 -6.61
N PHE A 69 21.37 -11.14 -5.65
CA PHE A 69 19.99 -10.72 -5.64
C PHE A 69 19.86 -9.19 -5.65
N PHE A 70 20.58 -8.49 -4.76
CA PHE A 70 20.60 -7.02 -4.74
C PHE A 70 21.14 -6.42 -6.04
N ALA A 71 22.19 -7.03 -6.63
CA ALA A 71 22.72 -6.59 -7.92
C ALA A 71 21.66 -6.71 -9.03
N GLN A 72 20.84 -7.76 -9.02
CA GLN A 72 19.74 -7.92 -9.97
C GLN A 72 18.55 -7.00 -9.72
N LEU A 73 18.24 -6.70 -8.45
CA LEU A 73 17.21 -5.70 -8.10
C LEU A 73 17.57 -4.31 -8.62
N ASN A 74 18.85 -3.95 -8.66
CA ASN A 74 19.30 -2.67 -9.21
C ASN A 74 19.03 -2.52 -10.72
N ILE A 75 18.78 -3.60 -11.45
CA ILE A 75 18.41 -3.58 -12.86
C ILE A 75 16.93 -3.20 -13.03
N SER A 76 16.09 -3.38 -11.99
CA SER A 76 14.69 -3.00 -11.99
C SER A 76 14.50 -1.54 -11.57
N ALA A 77 13.76 -0.76 -12.36
CA ALA A 77 13.39 0.60 -11.99
C ALA A 77 12.52 0.63 -10.73
N VAL A 78 11.59 -0.32 -10.59
CA VAL A 78 10.73 -0.45 -9.40
C VAL A 78 11.56 -0.77 -8.17
N ALA A 79 12.38 -1.82 -8.23
CA ALA A 79 13.24 -2.22 -7.11
C ALA A 79 14.26 -1.13 -6.76
N ASN A 80 14.86 -0.48 -7.75
CA ASN A 80 15.78 0.61 -7.52
C ASN A 80 15.11 1.79 -6.80
N HIS A 81 13.88 2.14 -7.16
CA HIS A 81 13.12 3.16 -6.44
C HIS A 81 12.82 2.77 -5.00
N ILE A 82 12.56 1.49 -4.72
CA ILE A 82 12.34 0.99 -3.36
C ILE A 82 13.64 1.05 -2.53
N ILE A 83 14.78 0.64 -3.12
CA ILE A 83 16.08 0.54 -2.43
C ILE A 83 16.71 1.91 -2.19
N THR A 84 16.64 2.80 -3.19
CA THR A 84 17.35 4.10 -3.16
C THR A 84 16.57 5.22 -2.50
N HIS A 85 15.26 5.05 -2.33
CA HIS A 85 14.39 6.04 -1.71
C HIS A 85 13.80 5.48 -0.40
N LYS A 86 13.12 6.32 0.37
CA LYS A 86 12.39 5.84 1.55
C LYS A 86 11.43 4.71 1.13
N PRO A 87 11.35 3.62 1.90
CA PRO A 87 10.32 2.60 1.70
C PRO A 87 8.94 3.25 1.61
N SER A 88 8.10 2.85 0.68
CA SER A 88 6.83 3.51 0.35
C SER A 88 6.93 4.89 -0.32
N SER A 89 8.08 5.24 -0.87
CA SER A 89 8.21 6.44 -1.70
C SER A 89 7.17 6.46 -2.84
N HIS A 90 6.62 7.65 -3.11
CA HIS A 90 5.71 7.84 -4.24
C HIS A 90 6.29 7.35 -5.57
N LYS A 91 7.61 7.32 -5.77
CA LYS A 91 8.25 6.90 -7.03
C LYS A 91 8.02 5.42 -7.34
N ALA A 92 8.11 4.55 -6.33
CA ALA A 92 7.81 3.13 -6.51
C ALA A 92 6.32 2.91 -6.82
N LEU A 93 5.43 3.63 -6.11
CA LEU A 93 4.00 3.59 -6.39
C LEU A 93 3.67 4.09 -7.80
N GLU A 94 4.27 5.20 -8.24
CA GLU A 94 4.10 5.73 -9.60
C GLU A 94 4.56 4.74 -10.67
N ALA A 95 5.68 4.05 -10.47
CA ALA A 95 6.15 3.02 -11.37
C ALA A 95 5.12 1.87 -11.51
N LEU A 96 4.57 1.41 -10.38
CA LEU A 96 3.53 0.38 -10.35
C LEU A 96 2.21 0.85 -10.99
N TYR A 97 1.79 2.10 -10.74
CA TYR A 97 0.56 2.65 -11.32
C TYR A 97 0.64 2.83 -12.82
N ASN A 98 1.79 3.24 -13.33
CA ASN A 98 1.98 3.54 -14.76
C ASN A 98 2.35 2.30 -15.56
N LYS A 99 2.74 1.20 -14.93
CA LYS A 99 3.18 -0.06 -15.57
C LYS A 99 4.10 0.18 -16.76
N SER A 100 5.10 1.06 -16.57
CA SER A 100 6.08 1.39 -17.62
C SER A 100 7.33 0.54 -17.43
N PRO A 101 7.39 -0.68 -17.97
CA PRO A 101 8.52 -1.55 -17.80
C PRO A 101 9.71 -1.01 -18.58
N VAL A 102 10.82 -0.83 -17.87
CA VAL A 102 12.11 -0.47 -18.48
C VAL A 102 12.90 -1.73 -18.79
N MET A 103 12.81 -2.74 -17.91
CA MET A 103 13.55 -4.01 -18.00
C MET A 103 12.62 -5.20 -17.79
N PHE A 104 13.07 -6.41 -18.19
CA PHE A 104 12.28 -7.63 -17.99
C PHE A 104 11.97 -7.94 -16.52
N VAL A 105 12.86 -7.53 -15.60
CA VAL A 105 12.68 -7.70 -14.15
C VAL A 105 11.54 -6.82 -13.63
N ASP A 106 11.29 -5.66 -14.24
CA ASP A 106 10.16 -4.80 -13.84
C ASP A 106 8.83 -5.46 -14.12
N ARG A 107 8.73 -6.29 -15.17
CA ARG A 107 7.52 -7.07 -15.46
C ARG A 107 7.14 -7.98 -14.32
N TYR A 108 8.12 -8.56 -13.62
CA TYR A 108 7.84 -9.36 -12.44
C TYR A 108 7.03 -8.58 -11.40
N PHE A 109 7.45 -7.34 -11.07
CA PHE A 109 6.75 -6.50 -10.10
C PHE A 109 5.39 -6.00 -10.59
N TYR A 110 5.22 -5.81 -11.90
CA TYR A 110 3.93 -5.38 -12.47
C TYR A 110 2.91 -6.51 -12.59
N ASP A 111 3.37 -7.73 -12.81
CA ASP A 111 2.53 -8.88 -13.12
C ASP A 111 2.34 -9.81 -11.91
N CYS A 112 3.15 -9.69 -10.84
CA CYS A 112 2.93 -10.44 -9.61
C CYS A 112 1.68 -9.95 -8.88
N ARG A 113 1.05 -10.85 -8.10
CA ARG A 113 -0.20 -10.52 -7.40
C ARG A 113 -0.08 -9.35 -6.45
N ALA A 114 1.01 -9.29 -5.68
CA ALA A 114 1.26 -8.20 -4.75
C ALA A 114 1.48 -6.86 -5.46
N GLY A 115 2.21 -6.86 -6.59
CA GLY A 115 2.40 -5.66 -7.41
C GLY A 115 1.12 -5.19 -8.07
N ASP A 116 0.31 -6.10 -8.61
CA ASP A 116 -0.99 -5.77 -9.22
C ASP A 116 -2.04 -5.32 -8.19
N ALA A 117 -1.95 -5.79 -6.94
CA ALA A 117 -2.86 -5.37 -5.86
C ALA A 117 -2.74 -3.89 -5.50
N ILE A 118 -1.61 -3.24 -5.77
CA ILE A 118 -1.41 -1.81 -5.46
C ILE A 118 -2.23 -0.91 -6.40
N PRO A 119 -2.14 -1.02 -7.73
CA PRO A 119 -3.03 -0.28 -8.63
C PRO A 119 -4.50 -0.72 -8.48
N ASP A 120 -4.76 -1.98 -8.15
CA ASP A 120 -6.12 -2.47 -7.93
C ASP A 120 -6.77 -1.86 -6.68
N ARG A 121 -6.00 -1.67 -5.61
CA ARG A 121 -6.43 -0.88 -4.44
C ARG A 121 -6.75 0.57 -4.80
N LEU A 122 -5.93 1.21 -5.63
CA LEU A 122 -6.19 2.56 -6.12
C LEU A 122 -7.52 2.62 -6.87
N ASN A 123 -7.77 1.67 -7.78
CA ASN A 123 -9.02 1.58 -8.52
C ASN A 123 -10.23 1.37 -7.59
N ALA A 124 -10.10 0.49 -6.59
CA ALA A 124 -11.16 0.27 -5.60
C ALA A 124 -11.51 1.56 -4.82
N VAL A 125 -10.52 2.37 -4.46
CA VAL A 125 -10.73 3.67 -3.81
C VAL A 125 -11.44 4.64 -4.78
N VAL A 126 -10.99 4.71 -6.03
CA VAL A 126 -11.59 5.58 -7.07
C VAL A 126 -13.06 5.22 -7.35
N GLU A 127 -13.42 3.95 -7.27
CA GLU A 127 -14.79 3.48 -7.48
C GLU A 127 -15.71 3.72 -6.28
N ASN A 128 -15.23 3.51 -5.06
CA ASN A 128 -16.08 3.53 -3.87
C ASN A 128 -16.19 4.90 -3.18
N VAL A 129 -15.12 5.70 -3.18
CA VAL A 129 -15.10 6.99 -2.46
C VAL A 129 -16.07 8.02 -3.01
N PRO A 130 -16.37 8.12 -4.32
CA PRO A 130 -17.35 9.08 -4.83
C PRO A 130 -18.74 8.99 -4.19
N HIS A 131 -19.18 7.79 -3.84
CA HIS A 131 -20.46 7.58 -3.14
C HIS A 131 -20.47 8.23 -1.75
N LEU A 132 -19.33 8.17 -1.03
CA LEU A 132 -19.19 8.80 0.28
C LEU A 132 -19.22 10.33 0.15
N ILE A 133 -18.53 10.88 -0.85
CA ILE A 133 -18.52 12.32 -1.11
C ILE A 133 -19.94 12.81 -1.47
N ARG A 134 -20.69 12.08 -2.32
CA ARG A 134 -22.08 12.41 -2.64
C ARG A 134 -22.95 12.45 -1.40
N LYS A 135 -22.87 11.40 -0.57
CA LYS A 135 -23.63 11.32 0.68
C LYS A 135 -23.36 12.49 1.62
N ILE A 136 -22.09 12.88 1.79
CA ILE A 136 -21.73 14.06 2.59
C ILE A 136 -22.29 15.33 1.93
N GLY A 137 -22.27 15.40 0.60
CA GLY A 137 -22.75 16.54 -0.18
C GLY A 137 -24.27 16.73 -0.22
N GLU A 138 -25.07 15.77 0.28
CA GLU A 138 -26.52 15.93 0.49
C GLU A 138 -26.80 16.94 1.61
N GLU A 139 -25.91 17.01 2.61
CA GLU A 139 -26.07 17.86 3.79
C GLU A 139 -25.18 19.11 3.74
N LYS A 140 -24.23 19.19 2.81
CA LYS A 140 -23.19 20.23 2.78
C LYS A 140 -23.02 20.87 1.40
N ALA A 141 -22.87 22.19 1.39
CA ALA A 141 -22.54 22.94 0.17
C ALA A 141 -21.09 22.69 -0.28
N PHE A 142 -20.17 22.55 0.67
CA PHE A 142 -18.75 22.26 0.43
C PHE A 142 -18.27 21.12 1.31
N ILE A 143 -17.43 20.25 0.73
CA ILE A 143 -16.88 19.07 1.38
C ILE A 143 -15.37 19.24 1.52
N LYS A 144 -14.87 19.19 2.74
CA LYS A 144 -13.45 19.29 3.05
C LYS A 144 -12.84 17.89 3.14
N VAL A 145 -11.97 17.57 2.19
CA VAL A 145 -11.24 16.29 2.14
C VAL A 145 -9.79 16.52 2.55
N LEU A 146 -9.28 15.69 3.45
CA LEU A 146 -7.88 15.67 3.86
C LEU A 146 -7.23 14.35 3.45
N ILE A 147 -6.04 14.44 2.86
CA ILE A 147 -5.24 13.27 2.45
C ILE A 147 -3.85 13.37 3.07
N PRO A 148 -3.65 12.82 4.28
CA PRO A 148 -2.35 12.80 4.93
C PRO A 148 -1.46 11.72 4.31
N GLY A 149 -0.19 12.04 4.03
CA GLY A 149 0.72 11.16 3.30
C GLY A 149 0.22 10.91 1.87
N SER A 150 -0.15 12.00 1.19
CA SER A 150 -0.88 11.94 -0.08
C SER A 150 -0.07 11.39 -1.26
N GLY A 151 1.26 11.38 -1.17
CA GLY A 151 2.07 11.15 -2.35
C GLY A 151 1.72 12.16 -3.45
N SER A 152 1.50 11.67 -4.66
CA SER A 152 0.99 12.46 -5.79
C SER A 152 -0.53 12.67 -5.77
N ALA A 153 -1.26 11.99 -4.88
CA ALA A 153 -2.73 12.01 -4.74
C ALA A 153 -3.48 11.57 -6.02
N GLN A 154 -3.00 10.53 -6.70
CA GLN A 154 -3.64 10.01 -7.92
C GLN A 154 -5.08 9.59 -7.71
N ASP A 155 -5.40 9.04 -6.53
CA ASP A 155 -6.74 8.60 -6.16
C ASP A 155 -7.76 9.74 -6.25
N ILE A 156 -7.53 10.84 -5.54
CA ILE A 156 -8.46 11.97 -5.54
C ILE A 156 -8.47 12.72 -6.87
N ILE A 157 -7.34 12.83 -7.56
CA ILE A 157 -7.30 13.42 -8.91
C ILE A 157 -8.23 12.65 -9.85
N ARG A 158 -8.13 11.30 -9.88
CA ARG A 158 -8.99 10.45 -10.69
C ARG A 158 -10.46 10.54 -10.27
N ILE A 159 -10.73 10.57 -8.97
CA ILE A 159 -12.10 10.76 -8.43
C ILE A 159 -12.71 12.05 -8.95
N LEU A 160 -12.01 13.18 -8.84
CA LEU A 160 -12.52 14.48 -9.27
C LEU A 160 -12.68 14.61 -10.79
N VAL A 161 -11.79 14.00 -11.56
CA VAL A 161 -11.88 13.95 -13.03
C VAL A 161 -13.10 13.15 -13.50
N ASN A 162 -13.29 11.98 -12.90
CA ASN A 162 -14.32 11.03 -13.31
C ASN A 162 -15.72 11.42 -12.78
N ASN A 163 -15.83 12.35 -11.81
CA ASN A 163 -17.07 12.72 -11.16
C ASN A 163 -17.25 14.25 -11.10
N PRO A 164 -17.63 14.89 -12.22
CA PRO A 164 -17.83 16.35 -12.29
C PRO A 164 -18.90 16.86 -11.30
N ASP A 165 -19.88 16.02 -10.97
CA ASP A 165 -20.98 16.31 -10.06
C ASP A 165 -20.53 16.60 -8.62
N ILE A 166 -19.47 15.95 -8.16
CA ILE A 166 -18.91 16.21 -6.82
C ILE A 166 -17.74 17.19 -6.85
N ARG A 167 -17.08 17.37 -8.00
CA ARG A 167 -15.89 18.19 -8.12
C ARG A 167 -16.11 19.63 -7.65
N HIS A 168 -17.17 20.26 -8.07
CA HIS A 168 -17.47 21.67 -7.75
C HIS A 168 -17.75 21.92 -6.25
N LYS A 169 -18.08 20.87 -5.50
CA LYS A 169 -18.32 20.94 -4.04
C LYS A 169 -17.13 20.50 -3.19
N THR A 170 -16.09 19.93 -3.80
CA THR A 170 -15.01 19.26 -3.06
C THR A 170 -13.75 20.13 -3.05
N VAL A 171 -13.26 20.40 -1.84
CA VAL A 171 -11.97 21.04 -1.60
C VAL A 171 -11.05 20.04 -0.91
N VAL A 172 -9.90 19.77 -1.49
CA VAL A 172 -8.96 18.75 -1.05
C VAL A 172 -7.66 19.37 -0.55
N ARG A 173 -7.22 18.97 0.63
CA ARG A 173 -5.89 19.28 1.12
C ARG A 173 -5.06 18.00 1.16
N CYS A 174 -4.01 17.97 0.36
CA CYS A 174 -3.01 16.91 0.28
C CYS A 174 -1.80 17.29 1.10
N ILE A 175 -1.42 16.46 2.06
CA ILE A 175 -0.28 16.68 2.95
C ILE A 175 0.76 15.59 2.68
N ASP A 176 2.00 16.00 2.46
CA ASP A 176 3.12 15.06 2.33
C ASP A 176 4.41 15.71 2.83
N ASP A 177 5.34 14.93 3.38
CA ASP A 177 6.66 15.42 3.81
C ASP A 177 7.65 15.47 2.64
N GLU A 178 7.33 14.81 1.52
CA GLU A 178 8.20 14.70 0.36
C GLU A 178 7.86 15.75 -0.72
N LEU A 179 8.74 16.75 -0.89
CA LEU A 179 8.53 17.82 -1.85
C LEU A 179 8.40 17.34 -3.31
N SER A 180 9.07 16.24 -3.66
CA SER A 180 8.99 15.65 -5.00
C SER A 180 7.61 15.07 -5.30
N ALA A 181 6.96 14.44 -4.31
CA ALA A 181 5.59 13.96 -4.39
C ALA A 181 4.60 15.11 -4.63
N ILE A 182 4.74 16.17 -3.83
CA ILE A 182 3.93 17.39 -3.96
C ILE A 182 4.08 18.05 -5.34
N LYS A 183 5.33 18.18 -5.84
CA LYS A 183 5.59 18.74 -7.18
C LYS A 183 4.93 17.91 -8.27
N LEU A 184 5.03 16.59 -8.17
CA LEU A 184 4.38 15.67 -9.10
C LEU A 184 2.87 15.79 -9.04
N GLY A 185 2.28 15.77 -7.84
CA GLY A 185 0.84 15.90 -7.65
C GLY A 185 0.29 17.21 -8.21
N ARG A 186 0.94 18.36 -7.95
CA ARG A 186 0.57 19.66 -8.55
C ARG A 186 0.59 19.62 -10.08
N LYS A 187 1.62 19.01 -10.68
CA LYS A 187 1.72 18.85 -12.13
C LYS A 187 0.57 18.00 -12.66
N MET A 188 0.24 16.90 -11.99
CA MET A 188 -0.86 16.00 -12.38
C MET A 188 -2.21 16.66 -12.24
N ALA A 189 -2.49 17.35 -11.13
CA ALA A 189 -3.73 18.07 -10.89
C ALA A 189 -3.94 19.17 -11.94
N LYS A 190 -2.88 19.92 -12.31
CA LYS A 190 -2.92 20.92 -13.38
C LYS A 190 -3.22 20.27 -14.73
N LYS A 191 -2.54 19.18 -15.09
CA LYS A 191 -2.79 18.46 -16.36
C LYS A 191 -4.23 17.92 -16.44
N ALA A 192 -4.78 17.51 -15.29
CA ALA A 192 -6.12 16.96 -15.16
C ALA A 192 -7.24 18.03 -15.05
N GLY A 193 -6.90 19.32 -14.96
CA GLY A 193 -7.86 20.42 -14.84
C GLY A 193 -8.58 20.47 -13.49
N VAL A 194 -7.94 19.99 -12.41
CA VAL A 194 -8.50 19.97 -11.05
C VAL A 194 -7.66 20.72 -10.02
N SER A 195 -6.72 21.55 -10.47
CA SER A 195 -5.82 22.31 -9.58
C SER A 195 -6.54 23.26 -8.62
N ASP A 196 -7.72 23.77 -8.99
CA ASP A 196 -8.51 24.66 -8.14
C ASP A 196 -9.18 23.91 -6.97
N ASN A 197 -9.30 22.59 -7.10
CA ASN A 197 -9.89 21.74 -6.07
C ASN A 197 -8.85 21.18 -5.10
N VAL A 198 -7.56 21.10 -5.49
CA VAL A 198 -6.53 20.33 -4.76
C VAL A 198 -5.37 21.22 -4.35
N VAL A 199 -5.23 21.42 -3.05
CA VAL A 199 -4.12 22.17 -2.43
C VAL A 199 -3.11 21.20 -1.85
N TYR A 200 -1.84 21.34 -2.25
CA TYR A 200 -0.72 20.54 -1.73
C TYR A 200 0.11 21.34 -0.73
N VAL A 201 0.32 20.77 0.44
CA VAL A 201 1.07 21.35 1.54
C VAL A 201 2.19 20.39 1.95
N LYS A 202 3.41 20.90 2.11
CA LYS A 202 4.51 20.15 2.69
C LYS A 202 4.41 20.24 4.21
N ASP A 203 4.07 19.14 4.86
CA ASP A 203 3.96 19.09 6.32
C ASP A 203 4.01 17.63 6.81
N ASP A 204 4.16 17.47 8.12
CA ASP A 204 4.13 16.18 8.81
C ASP A 204 2.69 15.88 9.27
N LEU A 205 2.15 14.75 8.82
CA LEU A 205 0.79 14.32 9.19
C LEU A 205 0.54 14.24 10.72
N MET A 206 1.61 14.07 11.52
CA MET A 206 1.50 13.99 12.97
C MET A 206 1.51 15.35 13.67
N ARG A 207 1.83 16.44 12.96
CA ARG A 207 2.01 17.79 13.51
C ARG A 207 1.00 18.81 13.00
N LEU A 208 0.09 18.40 12.11
CA LEU A 208 -0.90 19.32 11.55
C LEU A 208 -1.72 20.00 12.64
N ASP A 209 -1.90 21.30 12.48
CA ASP A 209 -2.95 22.07 13.14
C ASP A 209 -4.10 22.27 12.14
N TYR A 210 -4.98 21.28 12.07
CA TYR A 210 -6.10 21.25 11.13
C TYR A 210 -7.33 20.67 11.81
N GLN A 211 -8.48 21.21 11.51
CA GLN A 211 -9.75 20.81 12.11
C GLN A 211 -10.89 20.88 11.07
N ASP A 212 -12.04 20.32 11.43
CA ASP A 212 -13.29 20.45 10.66
C ASP A 212 -13.22 19.77 9.27
N THR A 213 -12.52 18.63 9.18
CA THR A 213 -12.50 17.75 7.99
C THR A 213 -13.78 16.91 7.93
N ASP A 214 -14.34 16.73 6.73
CA ASP A 214 -15.52 15.91 6.48
C ASP A 214 -15.17 14.47 6.06
N LEU A 215 -14.09 14.32 5.30
CA LEU A 215 -13.61 13.04 4.81
C LEU A 215 -12.07 12.99 4.86
N VAL A 216 -11.53 11.90 5.37
CA VAL A 216 -10.09 11.62 5.30
C VAL A 216 -9.83 10.39 4.46
N LEU A 217 -8.86 10.46 3.56
CA LEU A 217 -8.32 9.32 2.82
C LEU A 217 -6.90 9.02 3.31
N LEU A 218 -6.73 7.97 4.10
CA LEU A 218 -5.46 7.51 4.65
C LEU A 218 -5.05 6.18 4.00
N VAL A 219 -4.82 6.22 2.68
CA VAL A 219 -4.58 5.03 1.86
C VAL A 219 -3.08 4.74 1.74
N GLY A 220 -2.67 3.52 2.15
CA GLY A 220 -1.27 3.07 2.05
C GLY A 220 -0.36 3.47 3.21
N ILE A 221 -0.80 4.27 4.15
CA ILE A 221 0.02 4.81 5.24
C ILE A 221 0.23 3.81 6.37
N ILE A 222 -0.81 3.10 6.79
CA ILE A 222 -0.68 2.19 7.94
C ILE A 222 -0.17 0.79 7.56
N CYS A 223 -0.03 0.50 6.27
CA CYS A 223 0.45 -0.81 5.80
C CYS A 223 1.81 -1.23 6.41
N PRO A 224 2.84 -0.36 6.50
CA PRO A 224 4.12 -0.71 7.10
C PRO A 224 4.13 -0.60 8.64
N LEU A 225 3.07 -0.08 9.26
CA LEU A 225 3.07 0.25 10.68
C LEU A 225 2.54 -0.89 11.56
N PRO A 226 3.18 -1.17 12.71
CA PRO A 226 2.62 -2.05 13.73
C PRO A 226 1.25 -1.55 14.24
N ASN A 227 0.39 -2.45 14.72
CA ASN A 227 -0.98 -2.12 15.13
C ASN A 227 -1.05 -0.96 16.13
N ILE A 228 -0.15 -0.93 17.12
CA ILE A 228 -0.11 0.14 18.12
C ILE A 228 0.23 1.52 17.51
N VAL A 229 1.12 1.54 16.52
CA VAL A 229 1.48 2.78 15.80
C VAL A 229 0.35 3.18 14.84
N SER A 230 -0.26 2.19 14.16
CA SER A 230 -1.43 2.42 13.30
C SER A 230 -2.57 3.09 14.07
N ILE A 231 -2.87 2.62 15.30
CA ILE A 231 -3.87 3.23 16.18
C ILE A 231 -3.51 4.69 16.51
N LYS A 232 -2.24 4.98 16.82
CA LYS A 232 -1.79 6.35 17.12
C LYS A 232 -1.96 7.27 15.91
N VAL A 233 -1.59 6.80 14.71
CA VAL A 233 -1.73 7.56 13.47
C VAL A 233 -3.20 7.82 13.14
N VAL A 234 -4.06 6.79 13.19
CA VAL A 234 -5.48 6.95 12.91
C VAL A 234 -6.16 7.84 13.96
N LYS A 235 -5.83 7.72 15.25
CA LYS A 235 -6.31 8.65 16.30
C LYS A 235 -5.93 10.10 16.01
N LYS A 236 -4.68 10.34 15.56
CA LYS A 236 -4.24 11.69 15.21
C LYS A 236 -5.03 12.22 14.01
N VAL A 237 -5.29 11.38 13.01
CA VAL A 237 -6.13 11.74 11.86
C VAL A 237 -7.57 12.04 12.27
N VAL A 238 -8.14 11.25 13.18
CA VAL A 238 -9.48 11.48 13.75
C VAL A 238 -9.55 12.85 14.43
N SER A 239 -8.48 13.31 15.09
CA SER A 239 -8.48 14.65 15.74
C SER A 239 -8.56 15.83 14.76
N TYR A 240 -8.37 15.59 13.48
CA TYR A 240 -8.56 16.61 12.41
C TYR A 240 -9.98 16.67 11.87
N CYS A 241 -10.81 15.75 12.30
CA CYS A 241 -12.16 15.57 11.79
C CYS A 241 -13.20 16.20 12.71
N ARG A 242 -14.30 16.65 12.12
CA ARG A 242 -15.50 16.93 12.90
C ARG A 242 -16.19 15.62 13.32
N LYS A 243 -17.04 15.67 14.32
CA LYS A 243 -17.93 14.55 14.66
C LYS A 243 -18.81 14.19 13.44
N GLY A 244 -18.99 12.88 13.21
CA GLY A 244 -19.71 12.36 12.06
C GLY A 244 -18.92 12.39 10.74
N ALA A 245 -17.67 12.87 10.73
CA ALA A 245 -16.80 12.78 9.55
C ALA A 245 -16.44 11.33 9.22
N LEU A 246 -16.11 11.06 7.96
CA LEU A 246 -15.69 9.74 7.52
C LEU A 246 -14.17 9.66 7.39
N VAL A 247 -13.60 8.54 7.81
CA VAL A 247 -12.18 8.20 7.63
C VAL A 247 -12.11 6.89 6.86
N VAL A 248 -11.46 6.95 5.69
CA VAL A 248 -11.18 5.78 4.86
C VAL A 248 -9.70 5.46 4.97
N PHE A 249 -9.35 4.28 5.43
CA PHE A 249 -7.96 3.85 5.52
C PHE A 249 -7.76 2.42 5.05
N SER A 250 -6.58 2.10 4.54
CA SER A 250 -6.25 0.77 4.01
C SER A 250 -5.13 0.10 4.77
N ALA A 251 -5.21 -1.23 4.89
CA ALA A 251 -4.17 -2.08 5.46
C ALA A 251 -3.89 -3.29 4.57
N ALA A 252 -2.64 -3.73 4.51
CA ALA A 252 -2.25 -4.98 3.86
C ALA A 252 -2.64 -6.17 4.73
N LEU A 253 -3.26 -7.19 4.13
CA LEU A 253 -3.73 -8.38 4.82
C LEU A 253 -2.68 -9.51 4.82
N GLN A 254 -2.72 -10.35 5.85
CA GLN A 254 -1.91 -11.58 5.94
C GLN A 254 -2.13 -12.51 4.74
N LYS A 255 -3.30 -12.45 4.10
CA LYS A 255 -3.59 -13.17 2.86
C LYS A 255 -2.53 -12.92 1.79
N MET A 256 -2.04 -11.68 1.65
CA MET A 256 -0.98 -11.34 0.71
C MET A 256 0.30 -12.12 1.00
N LEU A 257 0.71 -12.19 2.27
CA LEU A 257 1.90 -12.95 2.68
C LEU A 257 1.74 -14.46 2.44
N ILE A 258 0.53 -15.00 2.62
CA ILE A 258 0.26 -16.43 2.46
C ILE A 258 0.22 -16.82 0.97
N GLU A 259 -0.40 -16.00 0.13
CA GLU A 259 -0.64 -16.32 -1.28
C GLU A 259 0.49 -15.84 -2.22
N ASP A 260 1.30 -14.87 -1.78
CA ASP A 260 2.42 -14.32 -2.56
C ASP A 260 3.67 -14.10 -1.67
N PRO A 261 4.15 -15.16 -1.01
CA PRO A 261 5.26 -15.06 -0.05
C PRO A 261 6.56 -14.61 -0.71
N VAL A 262 6.80 -15.01 -1.95
CA VAL A 262 8.03 -14.68 -2.68
C VAL A 262 8.12 -13.18 -2.93
N THR A 263 7.05 -12.57 -3.42
CA THR A 263 7.04 -11.12 -3.65
C THR A 263 7.12 -10.35 -2.34
N CYS A 264 6.42 -10.80 -1.29
CA CYS A 264 6.50 -10.19 0.03
C CYS A 264 7.93 -10.22 0.58
N PHE A 265 8.64 -11.32 0.39
CA PHE A 265 10.04 -11.46 0.76
C PHE A 265 10.96 -10.53 -0.04
N ILE A 266 10.77 -10.45 -1.36
CA ILE A 266 11.51 -9.52 -2.24
C ILE A 266 11.28 -8.07 -1.80
N MET A 267 10.05 -7.70 -1.53
CA MET A 267 9.69 -6.36 -1.06
C MET A 267 10.35 -6.05 0.29
N ASP A 268 10.39 -7.02 1.22
CA ASP A 268 11.03 -6.84 2.52
C ASP A 268 12.55 -6.63 2.39
N ILE A 269 13.23 -7.47 1.58
CA ILE A 269 14.68 -7.32 1.29
C ILE A 269 14.97 -5.96 0.64
N ALA A 270 14.13 -5.53 -0.29
CA ALA A 270 14.25 -4.24 -0.96
C ALA A 270 13.96 -3.05 -0.01
N GLY A 271 13.53 -3.31 1.22
CA GLY A 271 13.23 -2.30 2.23
C GLY A 271 11.77 -1.85 2.27
N TRP A 272 10.91 -2.36 1.41
CA TRP A 272 9.48 -2.08 1.45
C TRP A 272 8.77 -3.06 2.39
N ARG A 273 8.96 -2.84 3.68
CA ARG A 273 8.46 -3.72 4.73
C ARG A 273 7.01 -3.41 5.05
N LEU A 274 6.14 -4.41 4.90
CA LEU A 274 4.74 -4.32 5.30
C LEU A 274 4.52 -5.00 6.66
N ASN A 275 3.53 -4.53 7.38
CA ASN A 275 3.00 -5.13 8.59
C ASN A 275 1.63 -5.72 8.27
N TYR A 276 1.62 -6.98 7.89
CA TYR A 276 0.41 -7.66 7.46
C TYR A 276 -0.56 -7.85 8.63
N LYS A 277 -1.84 -7.61 8.40
CA LYS A 277 -2.89 -7.62 9.42
C LYS A 277 -4.00 -8.60 9.07
N THR A 278 -4.67 -9.13 10.05
CA THR A 278 -5.97 -9.80 9.87
C THR A 278 -7.07 -8.75 9.69
N LYS A 279 -8.21 -9.14 9.11
CA LYS A 279 -9.39 -8.25 9.02
C LYS A 279 -9.83 -7.77 10.41
N LYS A 280 -9.80 -8.65 11.42
CA LYS A 280 -10.14 -8.34 12.80
C LYS A 280 -9.24 -7.26 13.39
N GLU A 281 -7.92 -7.35 13.16
CA GLU A 281 -6.97 -6.31 13.61
C GLU A 281 -7.24 -4.96 12.96
N VAL A 282 -7.60 -4.94 11.66
CA VAL A 282 -7.93 -3.69 10.96
C VAL A 282 -9.19 -3.05 11.55
N GLU A 283 -10.21 -3.85 11.86
CA GLU A 283 -11.43 -3.38 12.55
C GLU A 283 -11.13 -2.90 13.96
N GLU A 284 -10.25 -3.59 14.71
CA GLU A 284 -9.82 -3.16 16.04
C GLU A 284 -9.06 -1.85 16.01
N ILE A 285 -8.22 -1.63 14.98
CA ILE A 285 -7.54 -0.35 14.77
C ILE A 285 -8.57 0.76 14.62
N ALA A 286 -9.63 0.57 13.81
CA ALA A 286 -10.70 1.55 13.65
C ALA A 286 -11.36 1.88 14.99
N LYS A 287 -11.86 0.85 15.69
CA LYS A 287 -12.57 1.01 16.98
C LYS A 287 -11.71 1.68 18.05
N LYS A 288 -10.46 1.22 18.22
CA LYS A 288 -9.52 1.79 19.21
C LYS A 288 -9.07 3.21 18.85
N SER A 289 -9.31 3.65 17.63
CA SER A 289 -8.99 5.01 17.17
C SER A 289 -10.15 5.99 17.26
N GLY A 290 -11.31 5.59 17.78
CA GLY A 290 -12.49 6.46 17.92
C GLY A 290 -13.35 6.49 16.65
N LEU A 291 -13.34 5.40 15.87
CA LEU A 291 -14.16 5.25 14.68
C LEU A 291 -15.24 4.18 14.89
N ALA A 292 -16.47 4.49 14.53
CA ALA A 292 -17.55 3.52 14.35
C ALA A 292 -17.45 2.94 12.92
N PRO A 293 -17.24 1.64 12.72
CA PRO A 293 -17.22 1.04 11.39
C PRO A 293 -18.56 1.24 10.66
N ARG A 294 -18.53 1.76 9.44
CA ARG A 294 -19.70 1.99 8.58
C ARG A 294 -19.72 1.10 7.34
N GLY A 295 -18.60 0.49 7.02
CA GLY A 295 -18.44 -0.43 5.91
C GLY A 295 -16.98 -0.74 5.64
N SER A 296 -16.77 -1.62 4.68
CA SER A 296 -15.44 -1.94 4.18
C SER A 296 -15.50 -2.53 2.79
N PHE A 297 -14.39 -2.42 2.06
CA PHE A 297 -14.20 -3.07 0.77
C PHE A 297 -12.74 -3.53 0.63
N GLN A 298 -12.45 -4.25 -0.44
CA GLN A 298 -11.12 -4.80 -0.72
C GLN A 298 -10.75 -4.47 -2.17
N ASP A 299 -9.45 -4.56 -2.50
CA ASP A 299 -9.04 -4.63 -3.89
C ASP A 299 -9.72 -5.84 -4.56
N PRO A 300 -10.40 -5.66 -5.72
CA PRO A 300 -11.34 -6.65 -6.24
C PRO A 300 -10.69 -7.96 -6.70
N LYS A 301 -9.48 -7.90 -7.27
CA LYS A 301 -8.82 -9.07 -7.84
C LYS A 301 -8.24 -9.99 -6.76
N ASN A 302 -7.27 -9.49 -6.00
CA ASN A 302 -6.48 -10.30 -5.08
C ASN A 302 -7.01 -10.28 -3.65
N LYS A 303 -7.74 -9.22 -3.26
CA LYS A 303 -8.26 -9.01 -1.89
C LYS A 303 -7.13 -9.00 -0.86
N TYR A 304 -6.01 -8.34 -1.21
CA TYR A 304 -4.82 -8.22 -0.38
C TYR A 304 -4.84 -6.98 0.52
N HIS A 305 -5.73 -6.04 0.22
CA HIS A 305 -5.94 -4.87 1.07
C HIS A 305 -7.36 -4.86 1.62
N GLN A 306 -7.47 -4.58 2.92
CA GLN A 306 -8.74 -4.22 3.55
C GLN A 306 -8.81 -2.70 3.63
N ILE A 307 -9.89 -2.13 3.11
CA ILE A 307 -10.19 -0.71 3.21
C ILE A 307 -11.40 -0.56 4.13
N ILE A 308 -11.24 0.19 5.22
CA ILE A 308 -12.31 0.46 6.20
C ILE A 308 -12.87 1.85 5.96
N ILE A 309 -14.18 1.98 6.11
CA ILE A 309 -14.91 3.23 6.22
C ILE A 309 -15.35 3.34 7.68
N GLY A 310 -14.79 4.29 8.41
CA GLY A 310 -15.15 4.57 9.80
C GLY A 310 -15.72 5.96 9.94
N GLU A 311 -16.70 6.13 10.83
CA GLU A 311 -17.29 7.42 11.20
C GLU A 311 -16.76 7.86 12.54
N VAL A 312 -16.38 9.12 12.67
CA VAL A 312 -15.89 9.74 13.91
C VAL A 312 -17.04 9.90 14.92
N ILE A 313 -16.87 9.31 16.12
CA ILE A 313 -17.86 9.31 17.21
C ILE A 313 -17.67 10.45 18.21
#